data_248d03d65c9cc072374697b2a13cf96e
#
_entry.id   248d03d65c9cc072374697b2a13cf96e
#
_cell.length_a   1.000
_cell.length_b   1.000
_cell.length_c   1.000
_cell.angle_alpha   90.00
_cell.angle_beta   90.00
_cell.angle_gamma   90.00
#
_symmetry.space_group_name_H-M   'P 1'
#
loop_
_entity.id
_entity.type
_entity.pdbx_description
1 polymer ?
#
loop_
_entity_poly.entity_id
_entity_poly.type
_entity_poly.pdbx_seq_one_letter_code
_entity_poly.pdbx_strand_id
1 'polypeptide(L)'
;LWLRPWPSMRHLITVKGKELITTSECGGPGCIVLIPHLGNWEVMSLYLASEYNLVALYKPIRFSRLDDFVKSGRQKAGARLVPVSGRGVTEILRAVRSGGVTAILPDQVPANESSGLNVPFFGIKCATATLPFKLREKSAAKVILGVALRTQNGFNLIFRDLDTIMSNGPEEALSGINRAIEESIIGNEAQYLWEYKRLKCRPAGEIDHYG
;
A
#
# COMPACT_ATOMS: atom_id res chain seq x y z
N LEU A 1 -15.02 12.27 -1.79
CA LEU A 1 -13.87 12.14 -0.91
C LEU A 1 -13.00 13.40 -0.92
N TRP A 2 -12.41 13.78 -2.04
CA TRP A 2 -11.46 14.90 -2.14
C TRP A 2 -12.09 16.29 -2.01
N LEU A 3 -13.39 16.43 -2.22
CA LEU A 3 -14.13 17.71 -2.07
C LEU A 3 -14.52 18.04 -0.63
N ARG A 4 -14.57 17.04 0.25
CA ARG A 4 -14.94 17.24 1.65
C ARG A 4 -13.70 17.48 2.53
N PRO A 5 -13.75 18.36 3.53
CA PRO A 5 -12.69 18.49 4.52
C PRO A 5 -12.49 17.16 5.26
N TRP A 6 -11.22 16.76 5.47
CA TRP A 6 -10.92 15.50 6.15
C TRP A 6 -11.56 15.38 7.55
N PRO A 7 -11.53 16.42 8.41
CA PRO A 7 -12.15 16.34 9.73
C PRO A 7 -13.65 15.97 9.70
N SER A 8 -14.37 16.40 8.67
CA SER A 8 -15.79 16.07 8.50
C SER A 8 -16.06 14.62 8.10
N MET A 9 -15.03 13.86 7.83
CA MET A 9 -15.16 12.43 7.43
C MET A 9 -14.74 11.48 8.55
N ARG A 10 -14.08 11.95 9.60
CA ARG A 10 -13.54 11.07 10.66
C ARG A 10 -14.63 10.25 11.38
N HIS A 11 -15.83 10.80 11.54
CA HIS A 11 -16.94 10.10 12.16
C HIS A 11 -17.49 8.91 11.34
N LEU A 12 -17.12 8.83 10.05
CA LEU A 12 -17.48 7.73 9.15
C LEU A 12 -16.49 6.57 9.21
N ILE A 13 -15.46 6.66 10.06
CA ILE A 13 -14.33 5.73 10.06
C ILE A 13 -14.26 4.99 11.39
N THR A 14 -14.26 3.66 11.30
CA THR A 14 -13.90 2.77 12.41
C THR A 14 -12.52 2.20 12.14
N VAL A 15 -11.64 2.16 13.15
CA VAL A 15 -10.26 1.68 13.00
C VAL A 15 -10.00 0.50 13.93
N LYS A 16 -9.41 -0.56 13.40
CA LYS A 16 -8.95 -1.75 14.15
C LYS A 16 -7.47 -1.99 13.87
N GLY A 17 -6.70 -2.32 14.90
CA GLY A 17 -5.27 -2.64 14.79
C GLY A 17 -4.35 -1.41 14.63
N LYS A 18 -4.81 -0.19 14.95
CA LYS A 18 -3.98 1.02 14.85
C LYS A 18 -2.72 0.96 15.74
N GLU A 19 -2.74 0.21 16.81
CA GLU A 19 -1.63 -0.03 17.72
C GLU A 19 -0.46 -0.78 17.06
N LEU A 20 -0.67 -1.37 15.89
CA LEU A 20 0.38 -2.00 15.09
C LEU A 20 1.28 -0.97 14.38
N ILE A 21 0.82 0.27 14.21
CA ILE A 21 1.59 1.32 13.53
C ILE A 21 2.64 1.87 14.49
N THR A 22 3.91 1.65 14.16
CA THR A 22 5.04 2.18 14.91
C THR A 22 5.50 3.53 14.35
N THR A 23 5.96 4.42 15.24
CA THR A 23 6.50 5.74 14.91
C THR A 23 7.71 6.03 15.77
N SER A 24 8.36 7.19 15.56
CA SER A 24 9.48 7.66 16.39
C SER A 24 9.14 7.75 17.88
N GLU A 25 7.89 7.99 18.23
CA GLU A 25 7.42 8.00 19.63
C GLU A 25 7.56 6.63 20.32
N CYS A 26 7.61 5.55 19.51
CA CYS A 26 7.85 4.19 20.00
C CYS A 26 9.35 3.87 20.15
N GLY A 27 10.25 4.84 19.88
CA GLY A 27 11.70 4.67 20.06
C GLY A 27 12.41 3.86 18.97
N GLY A 28 11.80 3.71 17.79
CA GLY A 28 12.35 2.89 16.70
C GLY A 28 12.04 3.45 15.30
N PRO A 29 12.35 2.69 14.25
CA PRO A 29 11.95 3.00 12.89
C PRO A 29 10.43 3.04 12.78
N GLY A 30 9.93 3.75 11.77
CA GLY A 30 8.51 3.88 11.51
C GLY A 30 7.87 2.63 10.90
N CYS A 31 6.86 2.84 10.06
CA CYS A 31 6.04 1.76 9.55
C CYS A 31 5.87 1.82 8.03
N ILE A 32 5.87 0.66 7.38
CA ILE A 32 5.50 0.46 5.97
C ILE A 32 4.10 -0.15 5.94
N VAL A 33 3.13 0.62 5.48
CA VAL A 33 1.74 0.17 5.35
C VAL A 33 1.50 -0.27 3.90
N LEU A 34 1.19 -1.54 3.71
CA LEU A 34 0.80 -2.10 2.42
C LEU A 34 -0.70 -1.96 2.25
N ILE A 35 -1.12 -1.23 1.23
CA ILE A 35 -2.53 -0.91 0.99
C ILE A 35 -2.93 -1.49 -0.37
N PRO A 36 -3.61 -2.65 -0.45
CA PRO A 36 -4.09 -3.18 -1.71
C PRO A 36 -5.23 -2.32 -2.28
N HIS A 37 -5.50 -2.47 -3.58
CA HIS A 37 -6.64 -1.82 -4.25
C HIS A 37 -7.97 -2.50 -3.85
N LEU A 38 -8.16 -2.70 -2.54
CA LEU A 38 -9.35 -3.26 -1.92
C LEU A 38 -10.09 -2.17 -1.14
N GLY A 39 -11.38 -2.04 -1.35
CA GLY A 39 -12.22 -1.03 -0.71
C GLY A 39 -11.88 0.39 -1.18
N ASN A 40 -11.48 1.28 -0.28
CA ASN A 40 -11.12 2.66 -0.60
C ASN A 40 -9.73 3.02 -0.04
N TRP A 41 -8.68 2.64 -0.75
CA TRP A 41 -7.29 2.92 -0.38
C TRP A 41 -6.99 4.43 -0.20
N GLU A 42 -7.73 5.33 -0.87
CA GLU A 42 -7.59 6.79 -0.68
C GLU A 42 -8.02 7.23 0.75
N VAL A 43 -9.07 6.60 1.30
CA VAL A 43 -9.48 6.85 2.70
C VAL A 43 -8.38 6.40 3.66
N MET A 44 -7.77 5.23 3.42
CA MET A 44 -6.64 4.75 4.21
C MET A 44 -5.46 5.75 4.14
N SER A 45 -5.12 6.23 2.95
CA SER A 45 -4.04 7.20 2.76
C SER A 45 -4.32 8.53 3.48
N LEU A 46 -5.55 9.03 3.43
CA LEU A 46 -5.94 10.26 4.15
C LEU A 46 -5.92 10.06 5.67
N TYR A 47 -6.35 8.90 6.16
CA TYR A 47 -6.26 8.56 7.58
C TYR A 47 -4.80 8.55 8.05
N LEU A 48 -3.94 7.82 7.35
CA LEU A 48 -2.51 7.76 7.69
C LEU A 48 -1.85 9.14 7.64
N ALA A 49 -2.22 9.99 6.68
CA ALA A 49 -1.69 11.34 6.56
C ALA A 49 -2.15 12.26 7.69
N SER A 50 -3.36 12.05 8.22
CA SER A 50 -3.90 12.88 9.31
C SER A 50 -3.37 12.49 10.69
N GLU A 51 -2.98 11.24 10.87
CA GLU A 51 -2.55 10.72 12.18
C GLU A 51 -1.02 10.59 12.28
N TYR A 52 -0.31 10.49 11.14
CA TYR A 52 1.11 10.18 11.10
C TYR A 52 1.84 11.03 10.06
N ASN A 53 3.18 11.12 10.17
CA ASN A 53 4.03 11.75 9.16
C ASN A 53 4.13 10.82 7.92
N LEU A 54 3.11 10.86 7.06
CA LEU A 54 3.02 10.03 5.86
C LEU A 54 3.86 10.59 4.71
N VAL A 55 4.74 9.75 4.17
CA VAL A 55 5.47 10.01 2.92
C VAL A 55 5.14 8.91 1.91
N ALA A 56 4.62 9.26 0.74
CA ALA A 56 4.20 8.27 -0.26
C ALA A 56 4.71 8.61 -1.67
N LEU A 57 4.95 7.56 -2.47
CA LEU A 57 5.28 7.72 -3.89
C LEU A 57 4.07 8.23 -4.66
N TYR A 58 4.32 9.18 -5.56
CA TYR A 58 3.32 9.73 -6.43
C TYR A 58 3.80 9.75 -7.89
N LYS A 59 2.99 9.19 -8.76
CA LYS A 59 3.19 9.26 -10.22
C LYS A 59 2.22 10.31 -10.78
N PRO A 60 2.72 11.40 -11.39
CA PRO A 60 1.87 12.42 -11.99
C PRO A 60 0.92 11.86 -13.03
N ILE A 61 -0.28 12.43 -13.10
CA ILE A 61 -1.29 12.13 -14.09
C ILE A 61 -1.00 12.95 -15.35
N ARG A 62 -1.30 12.42 -16.53
CA ARG A 62 -1.01 13.05 -17.83
C ARG A 62 -1.63 14.45 -17.99
N PHE A 63 -2.80 14.68 -17.40
CA PHE A 63 -3.53 15.95 -17.50
C PHE A 63 -3.23 16.83 -16.28
N SER A 64 -2.51 17.93 -16.45
CA SER A 64 -1.98 18.77 -15.36
C SER A 64 -3.06 19.26 -14.38
N ARG A 65 -4.20 19.77 -14.86
CA ARG A 65 -5.29 20.23 -13.99
C ARG A 65 -5.87 19.11 -13.11
N LEU A 66 -5.98 17.89 -13.67
CA LEU A 66 -6.43 16.73 -12.92
C LEU A 66 -5.33 16.27 -11.92
N ASP A 67 -4.07 16.37 -12.34
CA ASP A 67 -2.92 16.06 -11.46
C ASP A 67 -2.90 16.96 -10.23
N ASP A 68 -3.03 18.27 -10.42
CA ASP A 68 -3.07 19.26 -9.33
C ASP A 68 -4.23 18.99 -8.38
N PHE A 69 -5.41 18.68 -8.90
CA PHE A 69 -6.59 18.36 -8.10
C PHE A 69 -6.38 17.08 -7.26
N VAL A 70 -5.90 16.00 -7.87
CA VAL A 70 -5.66 14.72 -7.20
C VAL A 70 -4.54 14.86 -6.16
N LYS A 71 -3.44 15.51 -6.53
CA LYS A 71 -2.30 15.77 -5.64
C LYS A 71 -2.71 16.59 -4.43
N SER A 72 -3.43 17.69 -4.65
CA SER A 72 -3.99 18.53 -3.59
C SER A 72 -4.93 17.74 -2.69
N GLY A 73 -5.81 16.89 -3.27
CA GLY A 73 -6.72 16.02 -2.53
C GLY A 73 -5.99 15.03 -1.60
N ARG A 74 -4.89 14.42 -2.07
CA ARG A 74 -4.07 13.50 -1.28
C ARG A 74 -3.24 14.21 -0.20
N GLN A 75 -2.80 15.44 -0.46
CA GLN A 75 -1.98 16.22 0.48
C GLN A 75 -2.81 16.97 1.56
N LYS A 76 -4.12 17.14 1.38
CA LYS A 76 -4.95 17.92 2.29
C LYS A 76 -4.99 17.43 3.74
N ALA A 77 -4.65 16.16 3.96
CA ALA A 77 -4.55 15.58 5.30
C ALA A 77 -3.11 15.56 5.85
N GLY A 78 -2.14 16.17 5.14
CA GLY A 78 -0.75 16.29 5.60
C GLY A 78 0.24 15.34 4.91
N ALA A 79 -0.17 14.54 3.92
CA ALA A 79 0.74 13.65 3.22
C ALA A 79 1.82 14.41 2.45
N ARG A 80 3.07 13.96 2.52
CA ARG A 80 4.16 14.40 1.66
C ARG A 80 4.31 13.43 0.48
N LEU A 81 4.06 13.92 -0.73
CA LEU A 81 4.16 13.12 -1.95
C LEU A 81 5.54 13.32 -2.59
N VAL A 82 6.21 12.20 -2.93
CA VAL A 82 7.52 12.16 -3.56
C VAL A 82 7.46 11.43 -4.90
N PRO A 83 8.32 11.75 -5.89
CA PRO A 83 8.23 11.17 -7.21
C PRO A 83 8.52 9.67 -7.23
N VAL A 84 7.92 8.93 -8.16
CA VAL A 84 8.24 7.51 -8.43
C VAL A 84 9.60 7.44 -9.14
N SER A 85 10.66 7.47 -8.37
CA SER A 85 12.05 7.45 -8.82
C SER A 85 12.97 6.92 -7.71
N GLY A 86 14.23 6.62 -8.02
CA GLY A 86 15.23 6.25 -7.01
C GLY A 86 15.41 7.31 -5.92
N ARG A 87 15.30 8.61 -6.28
CA ARG A 87 15.31 9.71 -5.30
C ARG A 87 14.11 9.63 -4.36
N GLY A 88 12.90 9.42 -4.89
CA GLY A 88 11.69 9.29 -4.05
C GLY A 88 11.75 8.07 -3.12
N VAL A 89 12.27 6.94 -3.60
CA VAL A 89 12.51 5.75 -2.74
C VAL A 89 13.52 6.06 -1.63
N THR A 90 14.57 6.84 -1.91
CA THR A 90 15.53 7.29 -0.88
C THR A 90 14.86 8.21 0.15
N GLU A 91 13.97 9.10 -0.28
CA GLU A 91 13.22 9.97 0.64
C GLU A 91 12.27 9.18 1.55
N ILE A 92 11.59 8.17 1.00
CA ILE A 92 10.77 7.24 1.79
C ILE A 92 11.63 6.51 2.83
N LEU A 93 12.77 5.95 2.41
CA LEU A 93 13.67 5.22 3.29
C LEU A 93 14.15 6.10 4.46
N ARG A 94 14.50 7.36 4.20
CA ARG A 94 14.87 8.32 5.26
C ARG A 94 13.70 8.57 6.20
N ALA A 95 12.51 8.85 5.66
CA ALA A 95 11.33 9.13 6.46
C ALA A 95 11.01 7.96 7.40
N VAL A 96 11.00 6.73 6.89
CA VAL A 96 10.69 5.54 7.68
C VAL A 96 11.77 5.27 8.74
N ARG A 97 13.05 5.45 8.41
CA ARG A 97 14.16 5.35 9.39
C ARG A 97 14.04 6.37 10.53
N SER A 98 13.45 7.52 10.25
CA SER A 98 13.22 8.58 11.23
C SER A 98 11.86 8.45 11.94
N GLY A 99 11.23 7.28 11.90
CA GLY A 99 9.96 7.01 12.57
C GLY A 99 8.71 7.51 11.85
N GLY A 100 8.83 7.90 10.56
CA GLY A 100 7.68 8.23 9.72
C GLY A 100 6.97 7.00 9.17
N VAL A 101 5.84 7.22 8.52
CA VAL A 101 5.02 6.16 7.89
C VAL A 101 5.08 6.30 6.37
N THR A 102 5.16 5.17 5.65
CA THR A 102 4.97 5.13 4.20
C THR A 102 3.82 4.21 3.82
N ALA A 103 3.17 4.53 2.70
CA ALA A 103 2.11 3.71 2.12
C ALA A 103 2.55 3.21 0.73
N ILE A 104 2.36 1.92 0.47
CA ILE A 104 2.69 1.26 -0.80
C ILE A 104 1.50 0.43 -1.24
N LEU A 105 1.12 0.52 -2.52
CA LEU A 105 0.12 -0.35 -3.13
C LEU A 105 0.86 -1.56 -3.75
N PRO A 106 0.77 -2.75 -3.13
CA PRO A 106 1.65 -3.88 -3.45
C PRO A 106 1.14 -4.77 -4.59
N ASP A 107 -0.12 -4.61 -4.98
CA ASP A 107 -0.89 -5.53 -5.82
C ASP A 107 -0.95 -5.14 -7.31
N GLN A 108 -0.07 -4.26 -7.75
CA GLN A 108 0.12 -3.97 -9.17
C GLN A 108 1.44 -4.56 -9.68
N VAL A 109 1.47 -4.87 -10.98
CA VAL A 109 2.66 -5.37 -11.66
C VAL A 109 3.77 -4.32 -11.61
N PRO A 110 5.01 -4.68 -11.24
CA PRO A 110 6.13 -3.74 -11.23
C PRO A 110 6.42 -3.20 -12.63
N ALA A 111 6.94 -1.97 -12.71
CA ALA A 111 7.21 -1.29 -13.98
C ALA A 111 8.29 -2.01 -14.82
N ASN A 112 9.23 -2.70 -14.17
CA ASN A 112 10.32 -3.44 -14.79
C ASN A 112 10.37 -4.85 -14.22
N GLU A 113 10.69 -5.85 -15.03
CA GLU A 113 10.84 -7.26 -14.58
C GLU A 113 11.84 -7.42 -13.44
N SER A 114 12.98 -6.73 -13.51
CA SER A 114 14.01 -6.73 -12.45
C SER A 114 13.55 -6.16 -11.10
N SER A 115 12.37 -5.54 -11.06
CA SER A 115 11.76 -4.97 -9.84
C SER A 115 10.70 -5.89 -9.23
N GLY A 116 10.51 -7.09 -9.78
CA GLY A 116 9.53 -8.08 -9.33
C GLY A 116 10.11 -9.46 -9.16
N LEU A 117 9.37 -10.32 -8.44
CA LEU A 117 9.52 -11.77 -8.42
C LEU A 117 8.18 -12.41 -8.76
N ASN A 118 8.22 -13.56 -9.43
CA ASN A 118 7.03 -14.34 -9.73
C ASN A 118 6.66 -15.21 -8.53
N VAL A 119 5.63 -14.80 -7.80
CA VAL A 119 5.09 -15.52 -6.65
C VAL A 119 3.59 -15.73 -6.81
N PRO A 120 3.00 -16.72 -6.11
CA PRO A 120 1.58 -17.03 -6.23
C PRO A 120 0.67 -15.86 -5.83
N PHE A 121 -0.43 -15.69 -6.57
CA PHE A 121 -1.60 -14.90 -6.21
C PHE A 121 -2.83 -15.69 -6.67
N PHE A 122 -3.68 -16.12 -5.72
CA PHE A 122 -4.74 -17.11 -5.94
C PHE A 122 -4.23 -18.37 -6.68
N GLY A 123 -3.05 -18.87 -6.27
CA GLY A 123 -2.42 -20.05 -6.84
C GLY A 123 -1.71 -19.84 -8.19
N ILE A 124 -1.84 -18.67 -8.81
CA ILE A 124 -1.23 -18.36 -10.12
C ILE A 124 0.02 -17.51 -9.91
N LYS A 125 1.18 -17.96 -10.42
CA LYS A 125 2.42 -17.19 -10.36
C LYS A 125 2.32 -15.91 -11.18
N CYS A 126 2.61 -14.76 -10.58
CA CYS A 126 2.61 -13.48 -11.25
C CYS A 126 3.66 -12.52 -10.66
N ALA A 127 4.11 -11.57 -11.46
CA ALA A 127 5.10 -10.59 -11.06
C ALA A 127 4.59 -9.72 -9.89
N THR A 128 5.29 -9.76 -8.77
CA THR A 128 5.00 -9.03 -7.53
C THR A 128 6.18 -8.13 -7.18
N ALA A 129 5.91 -6.86 -6.87
CA ALA A 129 6.96 -5.85 -6.66
C ALA A 129 7.80 -6.14 -5.41
N THR A 130 9.14 -6.06 -5.55
CA THR A 130 10.09 -6.30 -4.45
C THR A 130 10.32 -5.09 -3.55
N LEU A 131 9.74 -3.94 -3.88
CA LEU A 131 9.96 -2.68 -3.16
C LEU A 131 9.62 -2.77 -1.65
N PRO A 132 8.49 -3.36 -1.22
CA PRO A 132 8.18 -3.50 0.21
C PRO A 132 9.27 -4.25 0.98
N PHE A 133 9.71 -5.38 0.45
CA PHE A 133 10.77 -6.20 1.04
C PHE A 133 12.09 -5.43 1.14
N LYS A 134 12.54 -4.81 0.04
CA LYS A 134 13.79 -4.02 0.00
C LYS A 134 13.79 -2.83 0.96
N LEU A 135 12.64 -2.18 1.14
CA LEU A 135 12.51 -1.08 2.11
C LEU A 135 12.60 -1.61 3.53
N ARG A 136 11.93 -2.71 3.85
CA ARG A 136 11.98 -3.35 5.16
C ARG A 136 13.41 -3.75 5.53
N GLU A 137 14.12 -4.45 4.64
CA GLU A 137 15.51 -4.84 4.87
C GLU A 137 16.41 -3.64 5.19
N LYS A 138 16.24 -2.54 4.45
CA LYS A 138 17.07 -1.35 4.60
C LYS A 138 16.70 -0.44 5.76
N SER A 139 15.48 -0.53 6.27
CA SER A 139 14.98 0.37 7.33
C SER A 139 14.78 -0.32 8.67
N ALA A 140 14.67 -1.64 8.69
CA ALA A 140 14.16 -2.43 9.82
C ALA A 140 12.77 -1.98 10.31
N ALA A 141 12.02 -1.27 9.45
CA ALA A 141 10.68 -0.79 9.77
C ALA A 141 9.68 -1.93 9.82
N LYS A 142 8.70 -1.81 10.70
CA LYS A 142 7.58 -2.75 10.75
C LYS A 142 6.75 -2.71 9.48
N VAL A 143 6.32 -3.88 8.99
CA VAL A 143 5.45 -3.99 7.81
C VAL A 143 4.08 -4.47 8.24
N ILE A 144 3.04 -3.74 7.84
CA ILE A 144 1.65 -4.09 8.11
C ILE A 144 0.81 -3.99 6.83
N LEU A 145 -0.27 -4.76 6.77
CA LEU A 145 -1.32 -4.60 5.76
C LEU A 145 -2.38 -3.66 6.29
N GLY A 146 -2.84 -2.72 5.46
CA GLY A 146 -3.96 -1.82 5.77
C GLY A 146 -5.04 -1.91 4.70
N VAL A 147 -6.28 -2.21 5.07
CA VAL A 147 -7.43 -2.21 4.16
C VAL A 147 -8.51 -1.26 4.66
N ALA A 148 -9.21 -0.57 3.75
CA ALA A 148 -10.30 0.34 4.07
C ALA A 148 -11.59 -0.13 3.38
N LEU A 149 -12.31 -1.02 4.02
CA LEU A 149 -13.54 -1.60 3.49
C LEU A 149 -14.70 -0.61 3.57
N ARG A 150 -15.46 -0.48 2.50
CA ARG A 150 -16.71 0.29 2.49
C ARG A 150 -17.78 -0.45 3.28
N THR A 151 -18.53 0.30 4.07
CA THR A 151 -19.72 -0.17 4.78
C THR A 151 -20.92 0.68 4.37
N GLN A 152 -22.12 0.35 4.83
CA GLN A 152 -23.32 1.15 4.57
C GLN A 152 -23.17 2.61 5.05
N ASN A 153 -22.47 2.83 6.16
CA ASN A 153 -22.40 4.13 6.82
C ASN A 153 -20.99 4.74 6.85
N GLY A 154 -20.02 4.17 6.13
CA GLY A 154 -18.66 4.69 6.15
C GLY A 154 -17.60 3.67 5.77
N PHE A 155 -16.54 3.57 6.56
CA PHE A 155 -15.36 2.75 6.27
C PHE A 155 -14.84 2.06 7.52
N ASN A 156 -14.51 0.78 7.37
CA ASN A 156 -13.73 0.03 8.36
C ASN A 156 -12.26 -0.03 7.90
N LEU A 157 -11.38 0.62 8.64
CA LEU A 157 -9.94 0.53 8.46
C LEU A 157 -9.42 -0.60 9.35
N ILE A 158 -8.75 -1.57 8.74
CA ILE A 158 -8.24 -2.75 9.44
C ILE A 158 -6.77 -2.87 9.14
N PHE A 159 -5.94 -2.94 10.21
CA PHE A 159 -4.51 -3.19 10.11
C PHE A 159 -4.19 -4.61 10.59
N ARG A 160 -3.25 -5.27 9.90
CA ARG A 160 -2.76 -6.63 10.20
C ARG A 160 -1.24 -6.65 10.16
N ASP A 161 -0.62 -7.35 11.10
CA ASP A 161 0.83 -7.52 11.16
C ASP A 161 1.32 -8.46 10.06
N LEU A 162 2.38 -8.06 9.35
CA LEU A 162 3.09 -8.87 8.36
C LEU A 162 4.59 -9.01 8.67
N ASP A 163 5.07 -8.46 9.78
CA ASP A 163 6.51 -8.32 10.02
C ASP A 163 7.24 -9.66 10.12
N THR A 164 6.61 -10.67 10.73
CA THR A 164 7.16 -12.02 10.81
C THR A 164 7.36 -12.67 9.45
N ILE A 165 6.46 -12.43 8.50
CA ILE A 165 6.53 -12.97 7.12
C ILE A 165 7.70 -12.33 6.36
N MET A 166 7.99 -11.05 6.64
CA MET A 166 9.04 -10.30 5.97
C MET A 166 10.47 -10.75 6.31
N SER A 167 10.63 -11.63 7.30
CA SER A 167 11.94 -12.12 7.76
C SER A 167 12.44 -13.35 7.02
N ASN A 168 11.62 -13.99 6.19
CA ASN A 168 11.89 -15.31 5.60
C ASN A 168 12.51 -15.28 4.19
N GLY A 169 13.06 -14.14 3.78
CA GLY A 169 13.59 -13.96 2.43
C GLY A 169 12.55 -13.40 1.44
N PRO A 170 13.00 -12.96 0.24
CA PRO A 170 12.14 -12.18 -0.65
C PRO A 170 10.97 -12.96 -1.23
N GLU A 171 11.15 -14.22 -1.59
CA GLU A 171 10.10 -15.04 -2.22
C GLU A 171 8.98 -15.37 -1.22
N GLU A 172 9.34 -15.80 -0.01
CA GLU A 172 8.37 -16.10 1.05
C GLU A 172 7.67 -14.83 1.54
N ALA A 173 8.40 -13.73 1.69
CA ALA A 173 7.83 -12.44 2.06
C ALA A 173 6.78 -11.97 1.05
N LEU A 174 7.09 -12.00 -0.25
CA LEU A 174 6.16 -11.57 -1.29
C LEU A 174 4.97 -12.53 -1.44
N SER A 175 5.20 -13.85 -1.30
CA SER A 175 4.11 -14.83 -1.27
C SER A 175 3.20 -14.61 -0.08
N GLY A 176 3.76 -14.29 1.09
CA GLY A 176 3.01 -13.96 2.29
C GLY A 176 2.20 -12.67 2.17
N ILE A 177 2.76 -11.63 1.53
CA ILE A 177 2.01 -10.40 1.20
C ILE A 177 0.81 -10.73 0.31
N ASN A 178 1.02 -11.49 -0.79
CA ASN A 178 -0.07 -11.87 -1.68
C ASN A 178 -1.15 -12.66 -0.93
N ARG A 179 -0.78 -13.64 -0.10
CA ARG A 179 -1.73 -14.42 0.72
C ARG A 179 -2.54 -13.53 1.67
N ALA A 180 -1.91 -12.57 2.33
CA ALA A 180 -2.61 -11.64 3.22
C ALA A 180 -3.62 -10.74 2.46
N ILE A 181 -3.30 -10.39 1.20
CA ILE A 181 -4.21 -9.67 0.31
C ILE A 181 -5.38 -10.59 -0.08
N GLU A 182 -5.12 -11.82 -0.51
CA GLU A 182 -6.12 -12.83 -0.86
C GLU A 182 -7.12 -13.05 0.28
N GLU A 183 -6.62 -13.27 1.50
CA GLU A 183 -7.44 -13.42 2.70
C GLU A 183 -8.31 -12.18 2.99
N SER A 184 -7.83 -11.00 2.64
CA SER A 184 -8.60 -9.76 2.81
C SER A 184 -9.66 -9.57 1.72
N ILE A 185 -9.44 -10.14 0.53
CA ILE A 185 -10.39 -10.13 -0.59
C ILE A 185 -11.53 -11.11 -0.33
N ILE A 186 -11.25 -12.29 0.24
CA ILE A 186 -12.28 -13.31 0.53
C ILE A 186 -13.35 -12.71 1.44
N GLY A 187 -14.62 -12.75 0.99
CA GLY A 187 -15.78 -12.13 1.61
C GLY A 187 -15.92 -10.62 1.32
N ASN A 188 -15.03 -10.02 0.53
CA ASN A 188 -15.04 -8.62 0.11
C ASN A 188 -14.78 -8.47 -1.40
N GLU A 189 -15.02 -9.51 -2.18
CA GLU A 189 -14.63 -9.63 -3.60
C GLU A 189 -15.18 -8.48 -4.45
N ALA A 190 -16.40 -8.01 -4.16
CA ALA A 190 -17.01 -6.88 -4.86
C ALA A 190 -16.30 -5.54 -4.65
N GLN A 191 -15.36 -5.47 -3.71
CA GLN A 191 -14.61 -4.24 -3.41
C GLN A 191 -13.17 -4.25 -3.94
N TYR A 192 -12.71 -5.34 -4.57
CA TYR A 192 -11.37 -5.42 -5.13
C TYR A 192 -11.33 -4.93 -6.58
N LEU A 193 -10.19 -4.35 -6.98
CA LEU A 193 -9.98 -3.78 -8.33
C LEU A 193 -9.68 -4.88 -9.36
N TRP A 194 -10.68 -5.68 -9.74
CA TRP A 194 -10.53 -6.77 -10.72
C TRP A 194 -10.25 -6.29 -12.15
N GLU A 195 -10.61 -5.04 -12.52
CA GLU A 195 -10.34 -4.49 -13.85
C GLU A 195 -8.83 -4.33 -14.13
N TYR A 196 -8.01 -4.27 -13.08
CA TYR A 196 -6.57 -4.31 -13.26
C TYR A 196 -6.11 -5.74 -13.57
N LYS A 197 -5.51 -5.94 -14.75
CA LYS A 197 -4.97 -7.23 -15.20
C LYS A 197 -3.76 -7.66 -14.34
N ARG A 198 -3.98 -8.09 -13.09
CA ARG A 198 -2.95 -8.44 -12.10
C ARG A 198 -2.04 -9.57 -12.58
N LEU A 199 -2.59 -10.51 -13.34
CA LEU A 199 -1.91 -11.70 -13.82
C LEU A 199 -1.26 -11.54 -15.20
N LYS A 200 -1.18 -10.32 -15.75
CA LYS A 200 -0.65 -10.07 -17.11
C LYS A 200 0.85 -10.37 -17.26
N CYS A 201 1.64 -10.32 -16.18
CA CYS A 201 3.08 -10.64 -16.20
C CYS A 201 3.30 -11.90 -15.37
N ARG A 202 3.67 -12.98 -16.05
CA ARG A 202 3.84 -14.33 -15.52
C ARG A 202 5.11 -14.97 -16.10
N PRO A 203 5.59 -16.08 -15.52
CA PRO A 203 6.67 -16.85 -16.11
C PRO A 203 6.37 -17.25 -17.57
N ALA A 204 7.41 -17.37 -18.40
CA ALA A 204 7.28 -17.83 -19.77
C ALA A 204 6.69 -19.25 -19.82
N GLY A 205 5.76 -19.48 -20.73
CA GLY A 205 5.11 -20.79 -20.94
C GLY A 205 3.84 -21.03 -20.11
N GLU A 206 3.45 -20.12 -19.22
CA GLU A 206 2.18 -20.21 -18.50
C GLU A 206 0.98 -19.68 -19.32
N ILE A 207 -0.21 -20.22 -19.05
CA ILE A 207 -1.46 -19.89 -19.76
C ILE A 207 -1.81 -18.40 -19.64
N ASP A 208 -2.18 -17.75 -20.73
CA ASP A 208 -2.73 -16.39 -20.67
C ASP A 208 -4.20 -16.40 -20.22
N HIS A 209 -4.47 -15.81 -19.05
CA HIS A 209 -5.81 -15.75 -18.48
C HIS A 209 -6.66 -14.60 -19.03
N TYR A 210 -6.09 -13.76 -19.89
CA TYR A 210 -6.80 -12.59 -20.43
C TYR A 210 -7.07 -12.65 -21.93
N GLY A 211 -6.66 -13.75 -22.59
CA GLY A 211 -6.88 -14.00 -24.01
C GLY A 211 -5.91 -13.27 -24.93
#